data_cfe5f67b4581c36e71d2dab9e4d61b2d
#
_entry.id   cfe5f67b4581c36e71d2dab9e4d61b2d
#
_cell.length_a   1.000
_cell.length_b   1.000
_cell.length_c   1.000
_cell.angle_alpha   90.00
_cell.angle_beta   90.00
_cell.angle_gamma   90.00
#
_symmetry.space_group_name_H-M   'P 1'
#
loop_
_entity.id
_entity.type
_entity.pdbx_description
1 polymer ?
#
loop_
_entity_poly.entity_id
_entity_poly.type
_entity_poly.pdbx_seq_one_letter_code
_entity_poly.pdbx_strand_id
1 'polypeptide(L)' 'MLNKEQAIRYGKQIGVRYHIYNNYGCLMGGTKTREQAVEMKRRFEMEDRRNPWTQGSTRFEIREAK' A
#
# COMPACT_ATOMS: atom_id res chain seq x y z
N MET A 1 8.89 -14.00 -5.04
CA MET A 1 7.92 -12.91 -4.72
C MET A 1 6.77 -13.50 -3.92
N LEU A 2 6.39 -12.86 -2.83
CA LEU A 2 5.27 -13.29 -2.02
C LEU A 2 3.94 -13.00 -2.73
N ASN A 3 2.98 -13.91 -2.66
CA ASN A 3 1.62 -13.60 -3.10
C ASN A 3 0.91 -12.73 -2.03
N LYS A 4 -0.31 -12.28 -2.35
CA LYS A 4 -1.07 -11.38 -1.46
C LYS A 4 -1.29 -11.98 -0.07
N GLU A 5 -1.67 -13.25 0.01
CA GLU A 5 -1.91 -13.93 1.30
C GLU A 5 -0.64 -14.07 2.11
N GLN A 6 0.47 -14.45 1.48
CA GLN A 6 1.76 -14.58 2.14
C GLN A 6 2.25 -13.23 2.65
N ALA A 7 2.09 -12.17 1.88
CA ALA A 7 2.47 -10.82 2.29
C ALA A 7 1.67 -10.36 3.51
N ILE A 8 0.37 -10.64 3.54
CA ILE A 8 -0.49 -10.29 4.67
C ILE A 8 -0.10 -11.07 5.93
N ARG A 9 0.15 -12.37 5.81
CA ARG A 9 0.60 -13.21 6.93
C ARG A 9 1.94 -12.74 7.48
N TYR A 10 2.89 -12.47 6.61
CA TYR A 10 4.19 -11.95 6.99
C TYR A 10 4.06 -10.61 7.71
N GLY A 11 3.24 -9.71 7.19
CA GLY A 11 2.97 -8.42 7.81
C GLY A 11 2.39 -8.54 9.21
N LYS A 12 1.46 -9.49 9.44
CA LYS A 12 0.91 -9.75 10.77
C LYS A 12 1.98 -10.21 11.75
N GLN A 13 2.91 -11.06 11.30
CA GLN A 13 4.01 -11.55 12.14
C GLN A 13 4.93 -10.41 12.61
N ILE A 14 5.16 -9.41 11.78
CA ILE A 14 6.03 -8.26 12.11
C ILE A 14 5.25 -7.04 12.62
N GLY A 15 3.95 -7.19 12.87
CA GLY A 15 3.12 -6.15 13.47
C GLY A 15 2.54 -5.13 12.51
N VAL A 16 2.46 -5.45 11.23
CA VAL A 16 1.81 -4.58 10.24
C VAL A 16 0.31 -4.52 10.50
N ARG A 17 -0.22 -3.31 10.65
CA ARG A 17 -1.64 -3.06 10.94
C ARG A 17 -2.39 -2.37 9.83
N TYR A 18 -1.69 -1.69 8.93
CA TYR A 18 -2.32 -0.95 7.84
C TYR A 18 -1.75 -1.42 6.53
N HIS A 19 -2.62 -1.64 5.56
CA HIS A 19 -2.24 -2.06 4.21
C HIS A 19 -2.67 -1.02 3.20
N ILE A 20 -1.85 -0.82 2.18
CA ILE A 20 -2.14 0.10 1.10
C ILE A 20 -2.38 -0.70 -0.17
N TYR A 21 -3.56 -0.50 -0.75
CA TYR A 21 -3.96 -1.15 -2.00
C TYR A 21 -4.12 -0.11 -3.10
N ASN A 22 -3.88 -0.53 -4.33
CA ASN A 22 -4.21 0.31 -5.49
C ASN A 22 -5.64 0.02 -5.96
N ASN A 23 -6.09 0.76 -6.98
CA ASN A 23 -7.44 0.59 -7.54
C ASN A 23 -7.62 -0.73 -8.29
N TYR A 24 -6.55 -1.47 -8.53
CA TYR A 24 -6.61 -2.81 -9.13
C TYR A 24 -6.67 -3.92 -8.08
N GLY A 25 -6.72 -3.56 -6.80
CA GLY A 25 -6.76 -4.51 -5.71
C GLY A 25 -5.41 -5.12 -5.35
N CYS A 26 -4.32 -4.59 -5.88
CA CYS A 26 -2.98 -5.06 -5.57
C CYS A 26 -2.46 -4.46 -4.27
N LEU A 27 -1.86 -5.29 -3.43
CA LEU A 27 -1.21 -4.85 -2.20
C LEU A 27 0.10 -4.15 -2.53
N MET A 28 0.18 -2.85 -2.20
CA MET A 28 1.34 -2.02 -2.51
C MET A 28 2.33 -1.93 -1.35
N GLY A 29 1.85 -1.98 -0.13
CA GLY A 29 2.70 -1.90 1.04
C GLY A 29 1.93 -2.05 2.34
N GLY A 30 2.66 -2.05 3.46
CA GLY A 30 2.08 -2.15 4.79
C GLY A 30 2.90 -1.38 5.81
N THR A 31 2.23 -0.87 6.84
CA THR A 31 2.86 -0.10 7.90
C THR A 31 2.30 -0.49 9.27
N LYS A 32 3.02 -0.09 10.33
CA LYS A 32 2.59 -0.34 11.70
C LYS A 32 1.64 0.73 12.23
N THR A 33 1.73 1.96 11.72
CA THR A 33 0.91 3.08 12.17
C THR A 33 0.18 3.70 11.00
N ARG A 34 -0.94 4.35 11.30
CA ARG A 34 -1.73 5.06 10.30
C ARG A 34 -0.96 6.22 9.69
N GLU A 35 -0.18 6.93 10.50
CA GLU A 35 0.64 8.04 10.01
C GLU A 35 1.64 7.58 8.96
N GLN A 36 2.31 6.46 9.21
CA GLN A 36 3.21 5.86 8.24
C GLN A 36 2.48 5.45 6.97
N ALA A 37 1.26 4.92 7.10
CA ALA A 37 0.45 4.54 5.95
C ALA A 37 0.08 5.75 5.09
N VAL A 38 -0.33 6.85 5.71
CA VAL A 38 -0.65 8.10 5.00
C VAL A 38 0.58 8.64 4.26
N GLU A 39 1.73 8.62 4.91
CA GLU A 39 2.98 9.08 4.30
C GLU A 39 3.38 8.19 3.12
N MET A 40 3.30 6.88 3.28
CA MET A 40 3.60 5.93 2.22
C MET A 40 2.66 6.09 1.03
N LYS A 41 1.37 6.28 1.30
CA LYS A 41 0.37 6.55 0.27
C LYS A 41 0.72 7.80 -0.54
N ARG A 42 1.15 8.89 0.14
CA ARG A 42 1.58 10.11 -0.54
C ARG A 42 2.75 9.86 -1.47
N ARG A 43 3.72 9.07 -1.05
CA ARG A 43 4.88 8.72 -1.88
C ARG A 43 4.43 7.96 -3.14
N PHE A 44 3.53 7.00 -3.00
CA PHE A 44 2.98 6.27 -4.15
C PHE A 44 2.24 7.20 -5.09
N GLU A 45 1.45 8.13 -4.56
CA GLU A 45 0.72 9.11 -5.37
C GLU A 45 1.68 10.03 -6.14
N MET A 46 2.76 10.46 -5.50
CA MET A 46 3.78 11.29 -6.15
C MET A 46 4.51 10.54 -7.26
N GLU A 47 4.90 9.31 -7.00
CA GLU A 47 5.54 8.46 -8.02
C GLU A 47 4.59 8.22 -9.20
N ASP A 48 3.32 7.99 -8.91
CA ASP A 48 2.31 7.79 -9.95
C ASP A 48 2.16 9.01 -10.85
N ARG A 49 2.18 10.22 -10.27
CA ARG A 49 2.13 11.47 -11.04
C ARG A 49 3.34 11.64 -11.98
N ARG A 50 4.50 11.14 -11.58
CA ARG A 50 5.72 11.19 -12.38
C ARG A 50 5.79 10.07 -13.41
N ASN A 51 4.97 9.05 -13.25
CA ASN A 51 4.94 7.92 -14.17
C ASN A 51 4.26 8.33 -15.48
N PRO A 52 4.98 8.27 -16.62
CA PRO A 52 4.40 8.69 -17.91
C PRO A 52 3.24 7.81 -18.36
N TRP A 53 3.13 6.59 -17.85
CA TRP A 53 2.07 5.66 -18.22
C TRP A 53 0.76 5.92 -17.47
N THR A 54 0.83 6.29 -16.19
CA THR A 54 -0.33 6.48 -15.34
C THR A 54 -0.71 7.94 -15.15
N GLN A 55 0.27 8.82 -15.10
CA GLN A 55 0.10 10.28 -14.99
C GLN A 55 -0.85 10.70 -13.85
N GLY A 56 -0.77 9.99 -12.73
CA GLY A 56 -1.60 10.28 -11.56
C GLY A 56 -3.00 9.65 -11.60
N SER A 57 -3.24 8.71 -12.51
CA SER A 57 -4.54 8.04 -12.62
C SER A 57 -4.74 6.91 -11.62
N THR A 58 -3.66 6.39 -11.03
CA THR A 58 -3.75 5.32 -10.04
C THR A 58 -4.25 5.87 -8.70
N ARG A 59 -5.18 5.15 -8.10
CA ARG A 59 -5.71 5.50 -6.79
C ARG A 59 -5.25 4.50 -5.75
N PHE A 60 -5.00 4.99 -4.54
CA PHE A 60 -4.52 4.17 -3.43
C PHE A 60 -5.51 4.24 -2.27
N GLU A 61 -5.64 3.14 -1.54
CA GLU A 61 -6.54 3.02 -0.41
C GLU A 61 -5.80 2.42 0.78
N ILE A 62 -6.03 2.98 1.97
CA ILE A 62 -5.50 2.45 3.23
C ILE A 62 -6.58 1.60 3.87
N ARG A 63 -6.25 0.35 4.20
CA ARG A 63 -7.15 -0.54 4.92
C ARG A 63 -6.48 -1.00 6.21
N GLU A 64 -7.25 -0.94 7.29
CA GLU A 64 -6.78 -1.45 8.57
C GLU A 64 -6.87 -2.96 8.60
N ALA A 65 -5.78 -3.61 9.00
CA ALA A 65 -5.75 -5.06 9.20
C ALA A 65 -6.42 -5.40 10.53
N LYS A 66 -7.38 -6.29 10.47
CA LYS A 66 -8.06 -6.79 11.67
C LYS A 66 -7.36 -8.02 12.21
#